data_0d8b08ed97d5fd750ef1826bad390187
#
_entry.id   0d8b08ed97d5fd750ef1826bad390187
#
_cell.length_a   1.000
_cell.length_b   1.000
_cell.length_c   1.000
_cell.angle_alpha   90.00
_cell.angle_beta   90.00
_cell.angle_gamma   90.00
#
_symmetry.space_group_name_H-M   'P 1'
#
loop_
_entity.id
_entity.type
_entity.pdbx_description
1 polymer ?
#
loop_
_entity_poly.entity_id
_entity_poly.type
_entity_poly.pdbx_seq_one_letter_code
_entity_poly.pdbx_strand_id
1 'polypeptide(L)'
;MSITEKFGDNADLLWQSFINKEGLTPTQAHQFEQYLCMLRDWNEKVNLTRILDIPDIIAYHFQDSMQIVHHVDFTKLRGVCDIGSGAGFPGIPLKILYPDVPFILLEVNNKKVAFLESVIEQLGLTNIMVSNLDWRTFLRQTSHTIDLFMARASLQVDELIRVFKPVSPYKHAQMVYWASQHWQPGPQEEPFLVARKTYSVGDQQRSYAFFSDQKPQ
;
A
#
# COMPACT_ATOMS: atom_id res chain seq x y z
N MET A 1 -15.53 20.63 3.16
CA MET A 1 -16.11 20.70 1.80
C MET A 1 -16.34 19.25 1.39
N SER A 2 -17.59 18.84 1.15
CA SER A 2 -17.92 17.43 0.81
C SER A 2 -17.45 17.09 -0.62
N ILE A 3 -17.38 15.78 -0.96
CA ILE A 3 -17.09 15.32 -2.33
C ILE A 3 -18.07 15.97 -3.32
N THR A 4 -19.35 16.05 -2.98
CA THR A 4 -20.38 16.68 -3.79
C THR A 4 -20.08 18.15 -4.10
N GLU A 5 -19.68 18.91 -3.09
CA GLU A 5 -19.32 20.33 -3.25
C GLU A 5 -18.08 20.54 -4.13
N LYS A 6 -17.13 19.59 -4.06
CA LYS A 6 -15.86 19.70 -4.81
C LYS A 6 -15.93 19.08 -6.22
N PHE A 7 -16.77 18.05 -6.44
CA PHE A 7 -16.67 17.20 -7.64
C PHE A 7 -18.01 16.87 -8.32
N GLY A 8 -19.15 17.36 -7.77
CA GLY A 8 -20.49 17.20 -8.36
C GLY A 8 -21.18 15.88 -8.02
N ASP A 9 -22.49 15.80 -8.38
CA ASP A 9 -23.40 14.72 -7.95
C ASP A 9 -22.98 13.30 -8.41
N ASN A 10 -22.39 13.16 -9.59
CA ASN A 10 -21.92 11.85 -10.07
C ASN A 10 -20.77 11.28 -9.22
N ALA A 11 -19.93 12.14 -8.67
CA ALA A 11 -18.87 11.71 -7.77
C ALA A 11 -19.42 11.22 -6.43
N ASP A 12 -20.51 11.82 -5.96
CA ASP A 12 -21.17 11.40 -4.72
C ASP A 12 -21.76 9.98 -4.83
N LEU A 13 -22.44 9.67 -5.90
CA LEU A 13 -22.99 8.33 -6.12
C LEU A 13 -21.89 7.25 -6.14
N LEU A 14 -20.79 7.52 -6.82
CA LEU A 14 -19.63 6.62 -6.86
C LEU A 14 -18.99 6.47 -5.48
N TRP A 15 -18.91 7.55 -4.73
CA TRP A 15 -18.39 7.58 -3.38
C TRP A 15 -19.24 6.76 -2.41
N GLN A 16 -20.56 6.95 -2.43
CA GLN A 16 -21.48 6.17 -1.62
C GLN A 16 -21.44 4.67 -1.99
N SER A 17 -21.33 4.37 -3.28
CA SER A 17 -21.14 2.99 -3.74
C SER A 17 -19.85 2.37 -3.19
N PHE A 18 -18.75 3.11 -3.19
CA PHE A 18 -17.47 2.67 -2.61
C PHE A 18 -17.59 2.42 -1.11
N ILE A 19 -18.14 3.37 -0.34
CA ILE A 19 -18.33 3.22 1.11
C ILE A 19 -19.15 1.95 1.43
N ASN A 20 -20.28 1.78 0.74
CA ASN A 20 -21.19 0.65 0.98
C ASN A 20 -20.54 -0.69 0.59
N LYS A 21 -19.85 -0.74 -0.56
CA LYS A 21 -19.20 -1.94 -1.07
C LYS A 21 -18.08 -2.42 -0.14
N GLU A 22 -17.29 -1.49 0.36
CA GLU A 22 -16.14 -1.81 1.23
C GLU A 22 -16.52 -1.85 2.71
N GLY A 23 -17.77 -1.52 3.08
CA GLY A 23 -18.25 -1.55 4.46
C GLY A 23 -17.55 -0.55 5.38
N LEU A 24 -17.18 0.62 4.86
CA LEU A 24 -16.41 1.60 5.60
C LEU A 24 -17.24 2.23 6.73
N THR A 25 -16.63 2.37 7.89
CA THR A 25 -17.20 3.19 8.98
C THR A 25 -17.24 4.67 8.58
N PRO A 26 -18.09 5.51 9.21
CA PRO A 26 -18.11 6.95 8.93
C PRO A 26 -16.73 7.62 9.08
N THR A 27 -15.94 7.21 10.06
CA THR A 27 -14.57 7.73 10.27
C THR A 27 -13.66 7.35 9.11
N GLN A 28 -13.67 6.09 8.69
CA GLN A 28 -12.85 5.63 7.57
C GLN A 28 -13.28 6.31 6.25
N ALA A 29 -14.58 6.43 6.01
CA ALA A 29 -15.10 7.12 4.84
C ALA A 29 -14.62 8.58 4.79
N HIS A 30 -14.66 9.28 5.92
CA HIS A 30 -14.15 10.64 6.03
C HIS A 30 -12.63 10.74 5.80
N GLN A 31 -11.85 9.79 6.34
CA GLN A 31 -10.41 9.72 6.12
C GLN A 31 -10.07 9.48 4.64
N PHE A 32 -10.77 8.56 3.96
CA PHE A 32 -10.59 8.35 2.52
C PHE A 32 -10.97 9.57 1.69
N GLU A 33 -12.03 10.29 2.08
CA GLU A 33 -12.44 11.54 1.43
C GLU A 33 -11.36 12.62 1.55
N GLN A 34 -10.85 12.84 2.74
CA GLN A 34 -9.76 13.78 2.97
C GLN A 34 -8.51 13.38 2.18
N TYR A 35 -8.17 12.09 2.17
CA TYR A 35 -7.03 11.58 1.42
C TYR A 35 -7.18 11.81 -0.09
N LEU A 36 -8.36 11.57 -0.67
CA LEU A 36 -8.67 11.86 -2.06
C LEU A 36 -8.43 13.34 -2.39
N CYS A 37 -8.95 14.24 -1.55
CA CYS A 37 -8.78 15.67 -1.73
C CYS A 37 -7.29 16.06 -1.68
N MET A 38 -6.57 15.61 -0.66
CA MET A 38 -5.14 15.89 -0.50
C MET A 38 -4.32 15.34 -1.67
N LEU A 39 -4.60 14.12 -2.13
CA LEU A 39 -3.90 13.51 -3.27
C LEU A 39 -4.00 14.40 -4.52
N ARG A 40 -5.18 14.91 -4.82
CA ARG A 40 -5.41 15.77 -5.98
C ARG A 40 -4.76 17.15 -5.82
N ASP A 41 -4.95 17.80 -4.66
CA ASP A 41 -4.41 19.12 -4.39
C ASP A 41 -2.86 19.12 -4.41
N TRP A 42 -2.23 18.06 -3.88
CA TRP A 42 -0.78 17.93 -3.91
C TRP A 42 -0.25 17.54 -5.30
N ASN A 43 -1.03 16.74 -6.04
CA ASN A 43 -0.59 16.28 -7.37
C ASN A 43 -0.42 17.42 -8.38
N GLU A 44 -1.08 18.56 -8.16
CA GLU A 44 -0.87 19.79 -8.95
C GLU A 44 0.58 20.32 -8.83
N LYS A 45 1.26 20.04 -7.72
CA LYS A 45 2.60 20.57 -7.39
C LYS A 45 3.69 19.49 -7.41
N VAL A 46 3.28 18.25 -7.10
CA VAL A 46 4.19 17.12 -6.98
C VAL A 46 3.58 15.95 -7.76
N ASN A 47 4.29 15.44 -8.76
CA ASN A 47 3.82 14.27 -9.53
C ASN A 47 3.74 13.03 -8.63
N LEU A 48 2.64 12.89 -7.89
CA LEU A 48 2.37 11.77 -6.99
C LEU A 48 1.86 10.56 -7.76
N THR A 49 0.90 10.80 -8.67
CA THR A 49 0.26 9.78 -9.51
C THR A 49 -0.16 10.35 -10.85
N ARG A 50 -0.30 9.47 -11.85
CA ARG A 50 -0.89 9.79 -13.15
C ARG A 50 -2.40 9.58 -13.20
N ILE A 51 -2.96 8.92 -12.18
CA ILE A 51 -4.40 8.65 -12.05
C ILE A 51 -5.02 9.81 -11.29
N LEU A 52 -5.88 10.59 -11.97
CA LEU A 52 -6.48 11.82 -11.43
C LEU A 52 -8.01 11.79 -11.38
N ASP A 53 -8.63 10.95 -12.20
CA ASP A 53 -10.08 10.81 -12.22
C ASP A 53 -10.56 10.05 -10.99
N ILE A 54 -11.63 10.55 -10.37
CA ILE A 54 -12.15 10.00 -9.11
C ILE A 54 -12.51 8.51 -9.22
N PRO A 55 -13.24 8.06 -10.27
CA PRO A 55 -13.53 6.65 -10.47
C PRO A 55 -12.27 5.78 -10.48
N ASP A 56 -11.22 6.26 -11.16
CA ASP A 56 -9.95 5.55 -11.30
C ASP A 56 -9.14 5.56 -10.00
N ILE A 57 -9.16 6.66 -9.23
CA ILE A 57 -8.54 6.71 -7.90
C ILE A 57 -9.23 5.71 -6.97
N ILE A 58 -10.56 5.68 -6.96
CA ILE A 58 -11.32 4.72 -6.14
C ILE A 58 -10.97 3.28 -6.54
N ALA A 59 -11.02 2.96 -7.83
CA ALA A 59 -10.78 1.60 -8.31
C ALA A 59 -9.30 1.21 -8.18
N TYR A 60 -8.39 1.96 -8.81
CA TYR A 60 -7.00 1.53 -9.02
C TYR A 60 -6.02 2.00 -7.94
N HIS A 61 -6.47 2.84 -7.01
CA HIS A 61 -5.69 3.18 -5.83
C HIS A 61 -6.31 2.62 -4.57
N PHE A 62 -7.55 3.00 -4.23
CA PHE A 62 -8.16 2.59 -2.96
C PHE A 62 -8.52 1.10 -2.97
N GLN A 63 -9.41 0.68 -3.86
CA GLN A 63 -9.86 -0.72 -3.91
C GLN A 63 -8.71 -1.68 -4.23
N ASP A 64 -7.82 -1.34 -5.18
CA ASP A 64 -6.65 -2.15 -5.48
C ASP A 64 -5.75 -2.37 -4.26
N SER A 65 -5.57 -1.34 -3.42
CA SER A 65 -4.82 -1.46 -2.18
C SER A 65 -5.51 -2.35 -1.15
N MET A 66 -6.85 -2.31 -1.11
CA MET A 66 -7.65 -3.01 -0.10
C MET A 66 -7.88 -4.50 -0.43
N GLN A 67 -7.80 -4.92 -1.71
CA GLN A 67 -8.07 -6.31 -2.11
C GLN A 67 -7.19 -7.35 -1.39
N ILE A 68 -6.01 -6.97 -0.91
CA ILE A 68 -5.09 -7.86 -0.19
C ILE A 68 -5.67 -8.41 1.13
N VAL A 69 -6.67 -7.74 1.72
CA VAL A 69 -7.30 -8.18 2.97
C VAL A 69 -8.00 -9.53 2.85
N HIS A 70 -8.37 -9.94 1.64
CA HIS A 70 -8.93 -11.27 1.37
C HIS A 70 -7.88 -12.40 1.44
N HIS A 71 -6.60 -12.05 1.55
CA HIS A 71 -5.49 -13.00 1.52
C HIS A 71 -4.58 -12.91 2.74
N VAL A 72 -4.64 -11.80 3.48
CA VAL A 72 -3.79 -11.53 4.65
C VAL A 72 -4.67 -11.04 5.80
N ASP A 73 -4.56 -11.70 6.94
CA ASP A 73 -5.20 -11.27 8.19
C ASP A 73 -4.33 -10.21 8.88
N PHE A 74 -4.59 -8.95 8.59
CA PHE A 74 -3.85 -7.83 9.14
C PHE A 74 -3.98 -7.72 10.66
N THR A 75 -5.06 -8.22 11.26
CA THR A 75 -5.27 -8.14 12.72
C THR A 75 -4.24 -8.95 13.52
N LYS A 76 -3.54 -9.88 12.86
CA LYS A 76 -2.51 -10.72 13.47
C LYS A 76 -1.09 -10.19 13.27
N LEU A 77 -0.92 -9.12 12.47
CA LEU A 77 0.40 -8.58 12.16
C LEU A 77 0.88 -7.62 13.25
N ARG A 78 2.13 -7.78 13.65
CA ARG A 78 2.80 -6.91 14.63
C ARG A 78 3.45 -5.68 13.98
N GLY A 79 3.56 -5.68 12.66
CA GLY A 79 4.04 -4.55 11.87
C GLY A 79 4.07 -4.85 10.38
N VAL A 80 3.85 -3.80 9.61
CA VAL A 80 3.79 -3.80 8.14
C VAL A 80 4.71 -2.73 7.60
N CYS A 81 5.45 -3.04 6.53
CA CYS A 81 6.27 -2.06 5.82
C CYS A 81 5.85 -1.99 4.34
N ASP A 82 5.49 -0.80 3.89
CA ASP A 82 5.18 -0.50 2.49
C ASP A 82 6.43 0.07 1.80
N ILE A 83 6.99 -0.67 0.84
CA ILE A 83 8.27 -0.36 0.20
C ILE A 83 8.04 0.50 -1.04
N GLY A 84 8.58 1.72 -1.02
CA GLY A 84 8.39 2.69 -2.09
C GLY A 84 6.95 3.16 -2.15
N SER A 85 6.42 3.61 -1.03
CA SER A 85 5.01 3.93 -0.82
C SER A 85 4.47 4.98 -1.80
N GLY A 86 5.32 5.80 -2.37
CA GLY A 86 4.93 6.79 -3.37
C GLY A 86 3.92 7.80 -2.81
N ALA A 87 2.73 7.76 -3.37
CA ALA A 87 1.59 8.54 -2.86
C ALA A 87 0.88 7.86 -1.67
N GLY A 88 1.46 6.83 -1.05
CA GLY A 88 0.91 6.12 0.12
C GLY A 88 0.14 4.84 -0.22
N PHE A 89 0.37 4.26 -1.39
CA PHE A 89 -0.35 3.05 -1.83
C PHE A 89 0.56 1.81 -1.88
N PRO A 90 0.20 0.72 -1.20
CA PRO A 90 -1.08 0.45 -0.54
C PRO A 90 -1.16 0.86 0.94
N GLY A 91 -0.10 1.42 1.52
CA GLY A 91 0.07 1.61 2.96
C GLY A 91 -1.03 2.44 3.64
N ILE A 92 -1.37 3.63 3.13
CA ILE A 92 -2.38 4.53 3.74
C ILE A 92 -3.79 3.93 3.72
N PRO A 93 -4.33 3.39 2.59
CA PRO A 93 -5.62 2.71 2.60
C PRO A 93 -5.72 1.59 3.64
N LEU A 94 -4.67 0.76 3.74
CA LEU A 94 -4.64 -0.33 4.71
C LEU A 94 -4.51 0.18 6.15
N LYS A 95 -3.79 1.28 6.36
CA LYS A 95 -3.71 1.92 7.68
C LYS A 95 -5.04 2.50 8.14
N ILE A 96 -5.83 3.07 7.23
CA ILE A 96 -7.19 3.53 7.53
C ILE A 96 -8.08 2.34 7.97
N LEU A 97 -7.94 1.18 7.32
CA LEU A 97 -8.71 -0.01 7.68
C LEU A 97 -8.23 -0.66 9.00
N TYR A 98 -6.94 -0.62 9.28
CA TYR A 98 -6.30 -1.30 10.41
C TYR A 98 -5.52 -0.31 11.29
N PRO A 99 -6.21 0.58 12.02
CA PRO A 99 -5.57 1.69 12.77
C PRO A 99 -4.65 1.22 13.89
N ASP A 100 -4.86 0.03 14.43
CA ASP A 100 -4.05 -0.50 15.53
C ASP A 100 -2.74 -1.16 15.06
N VAL A 101 -2.66 -1.59 13.81
CA VAL A 101 -1.46 -2.23 13.25
C VAL A 101 -0.38 -1.18 13.01
N PRO A 102 0.87 -1.40 13.46
CA PRO A 102 1.99 -0.52 13.15
C PRO A 102 2.37 -0.56 11.66
N PHE A 103 2.53 0.61 11.04
CA PHE A 103 2.96 0.74 9.65
C PHE A 103 4.22 1.57 9.50
N ILE A 104 5.08 1.17 8.55
CA ILE A 104 6.21 1.97 8.09
C ILE A 104 6.04 2.20 6.59
N LEU A 105 6.03 3.46 6.18
CA LEU A 105 6.04 3.86 4.77
C LEU A 105 7.48 4.19 4.37
N LEU A 106 8.07 3.38 3.51
CA LEU A 106 9.44 3.59 3.03
C LEU A 106 9.41 4.35 1.70
N GLU A 107 9.92 5.58 1.68
CA GLU A 107 9.92 6.44 0.49
C GLU A 107 11.17 7.34 0.49
N VAL A 108 11.91 7.36 -0.61
CA VAL A 108 13.18 8.11 -0.74
C VAL A 108 13.00 9.52 -1.30
N ASN A 109 11.90 9.80 -1.97
CA ASN A 109 11.65 11.10 -2.58
C ASN A 109 11.11 12.08 -1.52
N ASN A 110 11.90 13.09 -1.16
CA ASN A 110 11.56 14.05 -0.12
C ASN A 110 10.21 14.76 -0.33
N LYS A 111 9.79 15.03 -1.57
CA LYS A 111 8.48 15.64 -1.84
C LYS A 111 7.34 14.69 -1.53
N LYS A 112 7.52 13.40 -1.83
CA LYS A 112 6.54 12.36 -1.49
C LYS A 112 6.52 12.07 0.00
N VAL A 113 7.69 12.09 0.67
CA VAL A 113 7.78 12.01 2.14
C VAL A 113 6.97 13.12 2.80
N ALA A 114 7.17 14.38 2.38
CA ALA A 114 6.41 15.51 2.91
C ALA A 114 4.89 15.37 2.68
N PHE A 115 4.47 14.81 1.53
CA PHE A 115 3.08 14.49 1.29
C PHE A 115 2.55 13.43 2.27
N LEU A 116 3.29 12.32 2.44
CA LEU A 116 2.89 11.24 3.34
C LEU A 116 2.77 11.71 4.79
N GLU A 117 3.73 12.52 5.27
CA GLU A 117 3.69 13.11 6.60
C GLU A 117 2.47 14.03 6.77
N SER A 118 2.16 14.87 5.77
CA SER A 118 0.98 15.71 5.76
C SER A 118 -0.33 14.90 5.80
N VAL A 119 -0.40 13.79 5.05
CA VAL A 119 -1.57 12.89 5.06
C VAL A 119 -1.74 12.25 6.44
N ILE A 120 -0.66 11.73 7.02
CA ILE A 120 -0.68 11.11 8.36
C ILE A 120 -1.21 12.09 9.40
N GLU A 121 -0.71 13.32 9.40
CA GLU A 121 -1.14 14.38 10.31
C GLU A 121 -2.61 14.74 10.10
N GLN A 122 -3.00 15.06 8.85
CA GLN A 122 -4.35 15.51 8.53
C GLN A 122 -5.43 14.46 8.80
N LEU A 123 -5.13 13.18 8.56
CA LEU A 123 -6.06 12.08 8.82
C LEU A 123 -6.02 11.60 10.29
N GLY A 124 -5.14 12.15 11.12
CA GLY A 124 -4.97 11.74 12.51
C GLY A 124 -4.53 10.28 12.65
N LEU A 125 -3.73 9.76 11.71
CA LEU A 125 -3.28 8.37 11.75
C LEU A 125 -2.22 8.19 12.83
N THR A 126 -2.38 7.18 13.67
CA THR A 126 -1.44 6.81 14.73
C THR A 126 -0.75 5.48 14.40
N ASN A 127 0.31 5.12 15.13
CA ASN A 127 1.08 3.89 14.87
C ASN A 127 1.56 3.74 13.41
N ILE A 128 1.94 4.85 12.79
CA ILE A 128 2.50 4.89 11.44
C ILE A 128 3.64 5.89 11.38
N MET A 129 4.68 5.58 10.62
CA MET A 129 5.81 6.48 10.40
C MET A 129 6.27 6.42 8.94
N VAL A 130 6.86 7.52 8.48
CA VAL A 130 7.57 7.55 7.20
C VAL A 130 9.05 7.37 7.46
N SER A 131 9.69 6.48 6.71
CA SER A 131 11.15 6.27 6.73
C SER A 131 11.75 6.73 5.41
N ASN A 132 12.59 7.75 5.45
CA ASN A 132 13.29 8.28 4.27
C ASN A 132 14.64 7.56 4.06
N LEU A 133 14.63 6.24 4.10
CA LEU A 133 15.77 5.39 3.81
C LEU A 133 15.55 4.64 2.50
N ASP A 134 16.61 4.42 1.74
CA ASP A 134 16.55 3.45 0.66
C ASP A 134 16.43 2.01 1.20
N TRP A 135 15.91 1.11 0.38
CA TRP A 135 15.64 -0.28 0.76
C TRP A 135 16.84 -1.01 1.35
N ARG A 136 18.01 -0.85 0.74
CA ARG A 136 19.23 -1.54 1.20
C ARG A 136 19.72 -0.99 2.55
N THR A 137 19.61 0.32 2.73
CA THR A 137 19.95 0.98 4.00
C THR A 137 18.95 0.60 5.08
N PHE A 138 17.66 0.57 4.77
CA PHE A 138 16.63 0.12 5.69
C PHE A 138 16.92 -1.30 6.21
N LEU A 139 17.20 -2.25 5.32
CA LEU A 139 17.52 -3.64 5.72
C LEU A 139 18.77 -3.76 6.61
N ARG A 140 19.75 -2.85 6.45
CA ARG A 140 21.00 -2.91 7.21
C ARG A 140 21.00 -2.16 8.53
N GLN A 141 20.20 -1.09 8.62
CA GLN A 141 20.29 -0.15 9.73
C GLN A 141 19.09 -0.17 10.67
N THR A 142 18.04 -0.93 10.34
CA THR A 142 16.83 -1.00 11.16
C THR A 142 16.55 -2.42 11.63
N SER A 143 15.79 -2.53 12.73
CA SER A 143 15.38 -3.80 13.32
C SER A 143 13.97 -3.72 13.90
N HIS A 144 13.06 -3.05 13.16
CA HIS A 144 11.66 -2.97 13.54
C HIS A 144 11.01 -4.36 13.55
N THR A 145 9.95 -4.52 14.33
CA THR A 145 9.12 -5.71 14.24
C THR A 145 8.24 -5.60 13.01
N ILE A 146 8.53 -6.39 11.97
CA ILE A 146 7.79 -6.40 10.71
C ILE A 146 7.48 -7.85 10.35
N ASP A 147 6.20 -8.16 10.21
CA ASP A 147 5.72 -9.47 9.79
C ASP A 147 5.42 -9.50 8.29
N LEU A 148 5.08 -8.34 7.69
CA LEU A 148 4.73 -8.23 6.28
C LEU A 148 5.41 -7.04 5.61
N PHE A 149 6.08 -7.30 4.51
CA PHE A 149 6.49 -6.29 3.55
C PHE A 149 5.53 -6.27 2.37
N MET A 150 5.20 -5.08 1.89
CA MET A 150 4.37 -4.86 0.71
C MET A 150 5.14 -4.04 -0.30
N ALA A 151 4.98 -4.34 -1.59
CA ALA A 151 5.60 -3.56 -2.65
C ALA A 151 4.67 -3.48 -3.88
N ARG A 152 4.37 -2.25 -4.30
CA ARG A 152 3.55 -1.96 -5.48
C ARG A 152 4.26 -0.97 -6.38
N ALA A 153 4.66 -1.43 -7.59
CA ALA A 153 5.32 -0.60 -8.61
C ALA A 153 6.55 0.19 -8.10
N SER A 154 7.27 -0.36 -7.13
CA SER A 154 8.42 0.31 -6.47
C SER A 154 9.76 -0.20 -6.99
N LEU A 155 10.19 -1.36 -6.55
CA LEU A 155 11.47 -1.98 -6.89
C LEU A 155 11.25 -3.25 -7.72
N GLN A 156 12.31 -3.69 -8.41
CA GLN A 156 12.32 -5.01 -9.03
C GLN A 156 12.32 -6.10 -7.94
N VAL A 157 11.71 -7.24 -8.23
CA VAL A 157 11.51 -8.31 -7.24
C VAL A 157 12.85 -8.90 -6.76
N ASP A 158 13.87 -8.97 -7.63
CA ASP A 158 15.22 -9.41 -7.28
C ASP A 158 15.88 -8.53 -6.20
N GLU A 159 15.57 -7.23 -6.16
CA GLU A 159 15.99 -6.34 -5.06
C GLU A 159 15.14 -6.57 -3.80
N LEU A 160 13.86 -6.80 -3.94
CA LEU A 160 12.94 -7.01 -2.82
C LEU A 160 13.27 -8.28 -2.03
N ILE A 161 13.59 -9.39 -2.70
CA ILE A 161 13.93 -10.67 -2.06
C ILE A 161 15.23 -10.63 -1.23
N ARG A 162 15.97 -9.52 -1.25
CA ARG A 162 17.09 -9.30 -0.32
C ARG A 162 16.69 -9.36 1.14
N VAL A 163 15.42 -9.17 1.45
CA VAL A 163 14.88 -9.34 2.81
C VAL A 163 15.14 -10.75 3.35
N PHE A 164 15.17 -11.76 2.48
CA PHE A 164 15.36 -13.18 2.84
C PHE A 164 16.83 -13.60 2.97
N LYS A 165 17.79 -12.69 2.78
CA LYS A 165 19.19 -13.02 2.99
C LYS A 165 19.44 -13.42 4.44
N PRO A 166 20.33 -14.40 4.72
CA PRO A 166 20.59 -14.90 6.08
C PRO A 166 20.96 -13.82 7.10
N VAL A 167 21.61 -12.76 6.64
CA VAL A 167 22.03 -11.63 7.48
C VAL A 167 20.94 -10.60 7.73
N SER A 168 19.79 -10.70 7.05
CA SER A 168 18.68 -9.77 7.22
C SER A 168 17.96 -10.02 8.55
N PRO A 169 17.71 -8.98 9.37
CA PRO A 169 16.90 -9.12 10.58
C PRO A 169 15.45 -9.49 10.27
N TYR A 170 15.03 -9.31 9.03
CA TYR A 170 13.66 -9.51 8.54
C TYR A 170 13.47 -10.79 7.73
N LYS A 171 14.44 -11.69 7.70
CA LYS A 171 14.41 -12.88 6.82
C LYS A 171 13.19 -13.78 6.98
N HIS A 172 12.53 -13.75 8.14
CA HIS A 172 11.34 -14.54 8.43
C HIS A 172 10.01 -13.80 8.19
N ALA A 173 10.07 -12.54 7.77
CA ALA A 173 8.87 -11.81 7.38
C ALA A 173 8.30 -12.37 6.06
N GLN A 174 7.03 -12.15 5.85
CA GLN A 174 6.40 -12.38 4.55
C GLN A 174 6.57 -11.14 3.67
N MET A 175 6.51 -11.33 2.36
CA MET A 175 6.45 -10.24 1.39
C MET A 175 5.34 -10.49 0.38
N VAL A 176 4.59 -9.45 0.05
CA VAL A 176 3.64 -9.45 -1.06
C VAL A 176 4.02 -8.39 -2.08
N TYR A 177 4.06 -8.81 -3.33
CA TYR A 177 4.31 -7.95 -4.49
C TYR A 177 3.06 -7.86 -5.37
N TRP A 178 2.63 -6.63 -5.68
CA TRP A 178 1.59 -6.36 -6.67
C TRP A 178 2.16 -6.56 -8.07
N ALA A 179 1.91 -7.72 -8.62
CA ALA A 179 2.43 -8.14 -9.91
C ALA A 179 1.42 -7.88 -11.04
N SER A 180 1.90 -7.64 -12.26
CA SER A 180 1.04 -7.73 -13.43
C SER A 180 0.59 -9.18 -13.64
N GLN A 181 -0.52 -9.38 -14.36
CA GLN A 181 -0.98 -10.74 -14.68
C GLN A 181 0.05 -11.57 -15.47
N HIS A 182 0.94 -10.90 -16.22
CA HIS A 182 1.97 -11.54 -17.05
C HIS A 182 3.32 -11.69 -16.35
N TRP A 183 3.46 -11.15 -15.13
CA TRP A 183 4.71 -11.28 -14.39
C TRP A 183 5.01 -12.75 -14.09
N GLN A 184 6.24 -13.15 -14.27
CA GLN A 184 6.75 -14.48 -13.93
C GLN A 184 7.99 -14.31 -13.04
N PRO A 185 8.20 -15.22 -12.07
CA PRO A 185 9.40 -15.20 -11.24
C PRO A 185 10.62 -15.55 -12.08
N GLY A 186 11.73 -14.87 -11.82
CA GLY A 186 13.04 -15.26 -12.30
C GLY A 186 13.66 -16.37 -11.41
N PRO A 187 14.80 -16.95 -11.83
CA PRO A 187 15.46 -18.03 -11.09
C PRO A 187 15.85 -17.67 -9.64
N GLN A 188 16.04 -16.38 -9.34
CA GLN A 188 16.41 -15.92 -8.00
C GLN A 188 15.20 -15.74 -7.08
N GLU A 189 14.03 -15.48 -7.64
CA GLU A 189 12.79 -15.25 -6.91
C GLU A 189 12.02 -16.55 -6.65
N GLU A 190 12.10 -17.50 -7.58
CA GLU A 190 11.35 -18.76 -7.55
C GLU A 190 11.54 -19.56 -6.23
N PRO A 191 12.75 -19.63 -5.62
CA PRO A 191 12.94 -20.32 -4.35
C PRO A 191 12.12 -19.75 -3.19
N PHE A 192 11.79 -18.46 -3.22
CA PHE A 192 11.04 -17.74 -2.19
C PHE A 192 9.56 -17.58 -2.51
N LEU A 193 9.13 -17.80 -3.75
CA LEU A 193 7.73 -17.70 -4.15
C LEU A 193 6.93 -18.84 -3.52
N VAL A 194 5.95 -18.48 -2.69
CA VAL A 194 5.09 -19.44 -1.97
C VAL A 194 3.68 -19.51 -2.52
N ALA A 195 3.17 -18.43 -3.12
CA ALA A 195 1.86 -18.42 -3.74
C ALA A 195 1.71 -17.29 -4.77
N ARG A 196 0.78 -17.47 -5.71
CA ARG A 196 0.25 -16.41 -6.56
C ARG A 196 -1.27 -16.39 -6.43
N LYS A 197 -1.86 -15.21 -6.36
CA LYS A 197 -3.31 -15.01 -6.28
C LYS A 197 -3.72 -13.97 -7.29
N THR A 198 -4.69 -14.30 -8.15
CA THR A 198 -5.26 -13.36 -9.11
C THR A 198 -6.49 -12.69 -8.52
N TYR A 199 -6.72 -11.45 -8.89
CA TYR A 199 -7.90 -10.68 -8.51
C TYR A 199 -8.26 -9.68 -9.61
N SER A 200 -9.48 -9.14 -9.55
CA SER A 200 -9.96 -8.14 -10.48
C SER A 200 -10.19 -6.82 -9.76
N VAL A 201 -9.80 -5.73 -10.38
CA VAL A 201 -10.11 -4.38 -9.91
C VAL A 201 -10.45 -3.51 -11.11
N GLY A 202 -11.65 -2.88 -11.09
CA GLY A 202 -12.18 -2.25 -12.28
C GLY A 202 -12.29 -3.27 -13.43
N ASP A 203 -11.73 -2.92 -14.58
CA ASP A 203 -11.64 -3.75 -15.77
C ASP A 203 -10.31 -4.53 -15.88
N GLN A 204 -9.43 -4.42 -14.87
CA GLN A 204 -8.08 -5.00 -14.92
C GLN A 204 -7.98 -6.28 -14.10
N GLN A 205 -7.27 -7.27 -14.69
CA GLN A 205 -6.79 -8.46 -14.00
C GLN A 205 -5.40 -8.19 -13.44
N ARG A 206 -5.21 -8.49 -12.17
CA ARG A 206 -3.94 -8.34 -11.46
C ARG A 206 -3.59 -9.59 -10.67
N SER A 207 -2.39 -9.64 -10.11
CA SER A 207 -1.99 -10.73 -9.25
C SER A 207 -1.14 -10.26 -8.08
N TYR A 208 -1.19 -11.03 -7.00
CA TYR A 208 -0.21 -10.96 -5.93
C TYR A 208 0.80 -12.09 -6.11
N ALA A 209 2.06 -11.79 -5.87
CA ALA A 209 3.09 -12.79 -5.64
C ALA A 209 3.50 -12.71 -4.16
N PHE A 210 3.34 -13.83 -3.45
CA PHE A 210 3.69 -13.96 -2.04
C PHE A 210 5.03 -14.66 -1.92
N PHE A 211 5.91 -14.10 -1.11
CA PHE A 211 7.26 -14.63 -0.90
C PHE A 211 7.52 -14.85 0.59
N SER A 212 8.29 -15.88 0.92
CA SER A 212 8.77 -16.19 2.26
C SER A 212 10.03 -17.04 2.15
N ASP A 213 10.91 -16.98 3.16
CA ASP A 213 11.99 -17.96 3.34
C ASP A 213 11.48 -19.28 3.92
N GLN A 214 10.27 -19.28 4.48
CA GLN A 214 9.59 -20.44 5.01
C GLN A 214 8.59 -20.98 3.99
N LYS A 215 8.89 -22.13 3.38
CA LYS A 215 7.89 -22.79 2.54
C LYS A 215 6.76 -23.34 3.42
N PRO A 216 5.49 -23.19 3.00
CA PRO A 216 4.39 -23.85 3.69
C PRO A 216 4.67 -25.35 3.76
N GLN A 217 4.52 -25.91 4.94
CA GLN A 217 4.57 -27.36 5.17
C GLN A 217 3.38 -28.04 4.53
#